data_ea05f0f6b1149f2604dd23d74923418d
#
_entry.id   ea05f0f6b1149f2604dd23d74923418d
#
_cell.length_a   1.000
_cell.length_b   1.000
_cell.length_c   1.000
_cell.angle_alpha   90.00
_cell.angle_beta   90.00
_cell.angle_gamma   90.00
#
_symmetry.space_group_name_H-M   'P 1'
#
loop_
_entity.id
_entity.type
_entity.pdbx_description
1 polymer ?
#
loop_
_entity_poly.entity_id
_entity_poly.type
_entity_poly.pdbx_seq_one_letter_code
_entity_poly.pdbx_strand_id
1 'polypeptide(L)'
;MVNLLVEFVLGLFYTSAGEWLIHRYILHALGKKRNSFWAYHLHEHHVVCRTNGMIDLGYQKLNLKKWNAQTKELAVLACIVLIHLPIFFIYPIFTCAVYLSFSLYYYKHRKAHIDPEWAKRHLRWHYEHHLAVNSRGNWCVSWPWFDYLMGTRVKSSMLD
;
A
#
# COMPACT_ATOMS: atom_id res chain seq x y z
N MET A 1 21.88 -24.71 3.92
CA MET A 1 20.65 -24.40 3.17
C MET A 1 19.71 -23.68 4.11
N VAL A 2 19.24 -22.48 3.74
CA VAL A 2 18.21 -21.76 4.52
C VAL A 2 16.91 -22.56 4.41
N ASN A 3 16.18 -22.68 5.52
CA ASN A 3 14.89 -23.37 5.51
C ASN A 3 13.90 -22.58 4.65
N LEU A 4 13.20 -23.25 3.72
CA LEU A 4 12.23 -22.61 2.80
C LEU A 4 11.15 -21.81 3.53
N LEU A 5 10.72 -22.29 4.70
CA LEU A 5 9.76 -21.57 5.55
C LEU A 5 10.36 -20.26 6.07
N VAL A 6 11.64 -20.28 6.45
CA VAL A 6 12.34 -19.06 6.92
C VAL A 6 12.45 -18.04 5.79
N GLU A 7 12.81 -18.46 4.58
CA GLU A 7 12.84 -17.58 3.41
C GLU A 7 11.47 -16.94 3.15
N PHE A 8 10.41 -17.75 3.20
CA PHE A 8 9.04 -17.26 2.99
C PHE A 8 8.63 -16.23 4.04
N VAL A 9 8.85 -16.53 5.32
CA VAL A 9 8.52 -15.63 6.44
C VAL A 9 9.33 -14.33 6.36
N LEU A 10 10.62 -14.42 6.03
CA LEU A 10 11.48 -13.25 5.82
C LEU A 10 10.96 -12.38 4.67
N GLY A 11 10.50 -12.99 3.56
CA GLY A 11 9.89 -12.26 2.44
C GLY A 11 8.62 -11.51 2.85
N LEU A 12 7.74 -12.13 3.64
CA LEU A 12 6.53 -11.46 4.16
C LEU A 12 6.88 -10.32 5.12
N PHE A 13 7.84 -10.52 6.00
CA PHE A 13 8.29 -9.48 6.93
C PHE A 13 8.94 -8.32 6.19
N TYR A 14 9.84 -8.60 5.25
CA TYR A 14 10.50 -7.62 4.40
C TYR A 14 9.49 -6.74 3.65
N THR A 15 8.47 -7.35 3.05
CA THR A 15 7.44 -6.59 2.31
C THR A 15 6.58 -5.75 3.23
N SER A 16 6.21 -6.24 4.40
CA SER A 16 5.43 -5.45 5.37
C SER A 16 6.23 -4.25 5.89
N ALA A 17 7.52 -4.43 6.17
CA ALA A 17 8.43 -3.34 6.53
C ALA A 17 8.59 -2.33 5.39
N GLY A 18 8.79 -2.83 4.17
CA GLY A 18 8.92 -2.02 2.95
C GLY A 18 7.66 -1.20 2.66
N GLU A 19 6.49 -1.81 2.78
CA GLU A 19 5.20 -1.13 2.62
C GLU A 19 5.07 0.02 3.61
N TRP A 20 5.36 -0.21 4.90
CA TRP A 20 5.33 0.81 5.95
C TRP A 20 6.32 1.96 5.67
N LEU A 21 7.57 1.63 5.30
CA LEU A 21 8.61 2.61 4.99
C LEU A 21 8.24 3.47 3.77
N ILE A 22 7.85 2.82 2.67
CA ILE A 22 7.51 3.50 1.42
C ILE A 22 6.29 4.38 1.64
N HIS A 23 5.25 3.88 2.27
CA HIS A 23 4.03 4.64 2.49
C HIS A 23 4.29 5.88 3.36
N ARG A 24 4.96 5.70 4.49
CA ARG A 24 5.23 6.78 5.45
C ARG A 24 6.20 7.83 4.90
N TYR A 25 7.35 7.40 4.38
CA TYR A 25 8.44 8.32 4.07
C TYR A 25 8.48 8.75 2.60
N ILE A 26 8.09 7.88 1.68
CA ILE A 26 8.12 8.18 0.26
C ILE A 26 6.76 8.77 -0.17
N LEU A 27 5.68 8.03 0.00
CA LEU A 27 4.37 8.48 -0.47
C LEU A 27 3.82 9.65 0.35
N HIS A 28 4.03 9.66 1.66
CA HIS A 28 3.56 10.77 2.50
C HIS A 28 4.60 11.87 2.72
N ALA A 29 5.82 11.57 3.17
CA ALA A 29 6.77 12.63 3.50
C ALA A 29 7.30 13.34 2.25
N LEU A 30 7.79 12.61 1.22
CA LEU A 30 8.22 13.21 -0.04
C LEU A 30 7.02 13.68 -0.87
N GLY A 31 5.90 12.96 -0.81
CA GLY A 31 4.66 13.31 -1.51
C GLY A 31 4.02 14.63 -1.08
N LYS A 32 4.39 15.22 0.07
CA LYS A 32 3.96 16.57 0.47
C LYS A 32 4.40 17.64 -0.52
N LYS A 33 5.56 17.47 -1.15
CA LYS A 33 6.08 18.40 -2.14
C LYS A 33 5.33 18.22 -3.45
N ARG A 34 4.54 19.22 -3.88
CA ARG A 34 3.69 19.17 -5.08
C ARG A 34 4.44 18.88 -6.39
N ASN A 35 5.72 19.24 -6.46
CA ASN A 35 6.58 18.95 -7.60
C ASN A 35 7.29 17.59 -7.52
N SER A 36 7.05 16.81 -6.48
CA SER A 36 7.56 15.44 -6.37
C SER A 36 6.74 14.49 -7.25
N PHE A 37 7.42 13.48 -7.85
CA PHE A 37 6.72 12.36 -8.47
C PHE A 37 5.69 11.70 -7.52
N TRP A 38 6.01 11.60 -6.23
CA TRP A 38 5.20 10.97 -5.19
C TRP A 38 3.98 11.78 -4.74
N ALA A 39 3.85 13.02 -5.24
CA ALA A 39 2.74 13.92 -4.91
C ALA A 39 1.37 13.34 -5.27
N TYR A 40 1.32 12.43 -6.26
CA TYR A 40 0.08 11.80 -6.69
C TYR A 40 -0.66 11.11 -5.53
N HIS A 41 0.08 10.50 -4.60
CA HIS A 41 -0.53 9.77 -3.50
C HIS A 41 -1.34 10.69 -2.58
N LEU A 42 -0.77 11.84 -2.17
CA LEU A 42 -1.46 12.78 -1.28
C LEU A 42 -2.41 13.74 -2.01
N HIS A 43 -1.98 14.26 -3.16
CA HIS A 43 -2.67 15.37 -3.82
C HIS A 43 -3.65 14.92 -4.91
N GLU A 44 -3.58 13.66 -5.36
CA GLU A 44 -4.57 13.08 -6.26
C GLU A 44 -5.40 12.02 -5.48
N HIS A 45 -4.79 10.89 -5.10
CA HIS A 45 -5.44 9.73 -4.51
C HIS A 45 -6.14 10.03 -3.17
N HIS A 46 -5.44 10.56 -2.16
CA HIS A 46 -6.07 10.89 -0.87
C HIS A 46 -7.17 11.94 -0.98
N VAL A 47 -7.00 12.92 -1.88
CA VAL A 47 -8.03 13.96 -2.09
C VAL A 47 -9.30 13.32 -2.66
N VAL A 48 -9.17 12.50 -3.70
CA VAL A 48 -10.32 11.78 -4.31
C VAL A 48 -11.02 10.91 -3.27
N CYS A 49 -10.27 10.13 -2.50
CA CYS A 49 -10.83 9.24 -1.48
C CYS A 49 -11.57 10.00 -0.38
N ARG A 50 -11.02 11.09 0.12
CA ARG A 50 -11.68 11.92 1.16
C ARG A 50 -12.93 12.59 0.65
N THR A 51 -12.91 13.09 -0.59
CA THR A 51 -14.07 13.77 -1.20
C THR A 51 -15.22 12.79 -1.47
N ASN A 52 -14.90 11.54 -1.81
CA ASN A 52 -15.87 10.54 -2.27
C ASN A 52 -16.08 9.38 -1.27
N GLY A 53 -15.80 9.57 0.04
CA GLY A 53 -16.04 8.55 1.06
C GLY A 53 -15.28 7.25 0.78
N MET A 54 -13.98 7.30 0.48
CA MET A 54 -13.08 6.19 0.13
C MET A 54 -13.14 5.76 -1.34
N ILE A 55 -14.19 6.10 -2.09
CA ILE A 55 -14.34 5.66 -3.49
C ILE A 55 -13.35 6.39 -4.40
N ASP A 56 -12.62 5.62 -5.21
CA ASP A 56 -11.79 6.13 -6.30
C ASP A 56 -12.11 5.35 -7.59
N LEU A 57 -12.90 5.97 -8.46
CA LEU A 57 -13.36 5.37 -9.73
C LEU A 57 -12.22 5.03 -10.69
N GLY A 58 -11.03 5.61 -10.50
CA GLY A 58 -9.83 5.26 -11.26
C GLY A 58 -9.43 3.79 -11.09
N TYR A 59 -9.74 3.19 -9.95
CA TYR A 59 -9.53 1.76 -9.70
C TYR A 59 -10.60 0.86 -10.34
N GLN A 60 -11.79 1.39 -10.62
CA GLN A 60 -12.82 0.62 -11.34
C GLN A 60 -12.50 0.52 -12.83
N LYS A 61 -12.10 1.64 -13.44
CA LYS A 61 -11.84 1.78 -14.87
C LYS A 61 -10.40 2.23 -15.10
N LEU A 62 -9.47 1.31 -14.84
CA LEU A 62 -8.05 1.57 -15.06
C LEU A 62 -7.81 1.93 -16.53
N ASN A 63 -7.24 3.10 -16.75
CA ASN A 63 -6.88 3.59 -18.09
C ASN A 63 -5.36 3.77 -18.18
N LEU A 64 -4.68 2.78 -18.74
CA LEU A 64 -3.23 2.77 -18.89
C LEU A 64 -2.69 3.88 -19.83
N LYS A 65 -3.55 4.54 -20.60
CA LYS A 65 -3.15 5.68 -21.45
C LYS A 65 -3.06 7.00 -20.66
N LYS A 66 -3.60 7.03 -19.42
CA LYS A 66 -3.55 8.22 -18.55
C LYS A 66 -2.44 8.07 -17.51
N TRP A 67 -1.65 9.12 -17.34
CA TRP A 67 -0.63 9.19 -16.28
C TRP A 67 -1.22 9.79 -15.01
N ASN A 68 -2.01 8.99 -14.29
CA ASN A 68 -2.73 9.35 -13.06
C ASN A 68 -2.22 8.55 -11.85
N ALA A 69 -2.84 8.73 -10.68
CA ALA A 69 -2.44 8.06 -9.44
C ALA A 69 -2.36 6.53 -9.60
N GLN A 70 -3.35 5.89 -10.23
CA GLN A 70 -3.42 4.44 -10.38
C GLN A 70 -2.32 3.89 -11.31
N THR A 71 -2.04 4.58 -12.40
CA THR A 71 -0.97 4.16 -13.33
C THR A 71 0.42 4.42 -12.78
N LYS A 72 0.61 5.49 -11.99
CA LYS A 72 1.85 5.75 -11.24
C LYS A 72 2.10 4.68 -10.19
N GLU A 73 1.07 4.28 -9.44
CA GLU A 73 1.14 3.17 -8.49
C GLU A 73 1.57 1.86 -9.16
N LEU A 74 0.91 1.51 -10.27
CA LEU A 74 1.28 0.31 -11.05
C LEU A 74 2.71 0.37 -11.57
N ALA A 75 3.16 1.52 -12.06
CA ALA A 75 4.53 1.70 -12.52
C ALA A 75 5.54 1.48 -11.38
N VAL A 76 5.25 2.00 -10.18
CA VAL A 76 6.08 1.77 -8.98
C VAL A 76 6.12 0.28 -8.62
N LEU A 77 4.96 -0.39 -8.58
CA LEU A 77 4.90 -1.83 -8.29
C LEU A 77 5.66 -2.65 -9.34
N ALA A 78 5.54 -2.31 -10.64
CA ALA A 78 6.30 -2.96 -11.71
C ALA A 78 7.81 -2.76 -11.54
N CYS A 79 8.25 -1.55 -11.20
CA CYS A 79 9.68 -1.29 -10.90
C CYS A 79 10.17 -2.14 -9.72
N ILE A 80 9.37 -2.25 -8.65
CA ILE A 80 9.74 -3.07 -7.49
C ILE A 80 9.86 -4.55 -7.90
N VAL A 81 8.93 -5.09 -8.68
CA VAL A 81 9.00 -6.47 -9.20
C VAL A 81 10.27 -6.69 -10.01
N LEU A 82 10.61 -5.75 -10.91
CA LEU A 82 11.80 -5.85 -11.75
C LEU A 82 13.11 -5.79 -10.93
N ILE A 83 13.17 -4.95 -9.90
CA ILE A 83 14.33 -4.85 -8.99
C ILE A 83 14.55 -6.16 -8.22
N HIS A 84 13.48 -6.88 -7.86
CA HIS A 84 13.59 -8.16 -7.15
C HIS A 84 13.83 -9.36 -8.05
N LEU A 85 13.73 -9.21 -9.37
CA LEU A 85 13.94 -10.34 -10.31
C LEU A 85 15.31 -11.00 -10.21
N PRO A 86 16.45 -10.29 -10.06
CA PRO A 86 17.73 -10.93 -9.84
C PRO A 86 17.80 -11.76 -8.57
N ILE A 87 17.09 -11.35 -7.50
CA ILE A 87 17.05 -12.05 -6.21
C ILE A 87 16.35 -13.40 -6.34
N PHE A 88 15.39 -13.53 -7.27
CA PHE A 88 14.70 -14.79 -7.54
C PHE A 88 15.66 -15.94 -7.86
N PHE A 89 16.75 -15.68 -8.56
CA PHE A 89 17.72 -16.71 -8.93
C PHE A 89 18.57 -17.19 -7.76
N ILE A 90 18.59 -16.46 -6.63
CA ILE A 90 19.38 -16.78 -5.43
C ILE A 90 18.47 -17.28 -4.30
N TYR A 91 17.32 -16.57 -4.11
CA TYR A 91 16.36 -16.83 -3.04
C TYR A 91 14.92 -16.89 -3.62
N PRO A 92 14.57 -17.97 -4.34
CA PRO A 92 13.30 -18.05 -5.06
C PRO A 92 12.08 -17.99 -4.14
N ILE A 93 12.12 -18.65 -3.00
CA ILE A 93 10.97 -18.69 -2.06
C ILE A 93 10.74 -17.32 -1.40
N PHE A 94 11.83 -16.64 -1.01
CA PHE A 94 11.75 -15.24 -0.53
C PHE A 94 11.10 -14.35 -1.59
N THR A 95 11.57 -14.42 -2.85
CA THR A 95 11.06 -13.57 -3.93
C THR A 95 9.61 -13.91 -4.29
N CYS A 96 9.21 -15.18 -4.24
CA CYS A 96 7.82 -15.58 -4.39
C CYS A 96 6.94 -14.97 -3.29
N ALA A 97 7.39 -14.95 -2.04
CA ALA A 97 6.66 -14.31 -0.93
C ALA A 97 6.53 -12.79 -1.16
N VAL A 98 7.59 -12.14 -1.67
CA VAL A 98 7.58 -10.73 -2.05
C VAL A 98 6.54 -10.45 -3.13
N TYR A 99 6.53 -11.22 -4.22
CA TYR A 99 5.58 -11.04 -5.33
C TYR A 99 4.14 -11.32 -4.92
N LEU A 100 3.91 -12.35 -4.10
CA LEU A 100 2.60 -12.64 -3.52
C LEU A 100 2.11 -11.44 -2.68
N SER A 101 2.98 -10.87 -1.85
CA SER A 101 2.63 -9.71 -1.00
C SER A 101 2.25 -8.49 -1.82
N PHE A 102 2.96 -8.17 -2.91
CA PHE A 102 2.61 -7.06 -3.79
C PHE A 102 1.31 -7.30 -4.55
N SER A 103 1.04 -8.52 -4.96
CA SER A 103 -0.22 -8.90 -5.58
C SER A 103 -1.40 -8.73 -4.61
N LEU A 104 -1.21 -9.16 -3.36
CA LEU A 104 -2.20 -8.99 -2.29
C LEU A 104 -2.38 -7.51 -1.91
N TYR A 105 -1.29 -6.74 -1.85
CA TYR A 105 -1.33 -5.29 -1.65
C TYR A 105 -2.22 -4.63 -2.70
N TYR A 106 -1.91 -4.82 -3.98
CA TYR A 106 -2.68 -4.21 -5.07
C TYR A 106 -4.15 -4.65 -5.08
N TYR A 107 -4.40 -5.94 -4.87
CA TYR A 107 -5.77 -6.46 -4.77
C TYR A 107 -6.55 -5.79 -3.64
N LYS A 108 -6.00 -5.78 -2.43
CA LYS A 108 -6.65 -5.21 -1.24
C LYS A 108 -6.84 -3.71 -1.37
N HIS A 109 -5.81 -2.99 -1.81
CA HIS A 109 -5.84 -1.54 -2.02
C HIS A 109 -6.92 -1.16 -3.04
N ARG A 110 -6.89 -1.77 -4.21
CA ARG A 110 -7.91 -1.58 -5.24
C ARG A 110 -9.31 -1.92 -4.74
N LYS A 111 -9.49 -3.06 -4.07
CA LYS A 111 -10.79 -3.49 -3.53
C LYS A 111 -11.33 -2.49 -2.50
N ALA A 112 -10.47 -1.96 -1.64
CA ALA A 112 -10.85 -0.97 -0.63
C ALA A 112 -11.42 0.31 -1.26
N HIS A 113 -10.88 0.74 -2.40
CA HIS A 113 -11.32 1.95 -3.10
C HIS A 113 -12.49 1.74 -4.06
N ILE A 114 -12.89 0.50 -4.30
CA ILE A 114 -14.09 0.16 -5.06
C ILE A 114 -15.28 -0.14 -4.13
N ASP A 115 -15.00 -0.71 -2.96
CA ASP A 115 -15.98 -1.20 -1.99
C ASP A 115 -15.63 -0.71 -0.58
N PRO A 116 -16.05 0.52 -0.22
CA PRO A 116 -15.78 1.11 1.09
C PRO A 116 -16.33 0.30 2.27
N GLU A 117 -17.47 -0.35 2.09
CA GLU A 117 -18.06 -1.19 3.14
C GLU A 117 -17.20 -2.43 3.41
N TRP A 118 -16.62 -3.01 2.37
CA TRP A 118 -15.65 -4.08 2.53
C TRP A 118 -14.37 -3.55 3.21
N ALA A 119 -13.88 -2.37 2.83
CA ALA A 119 -12.72 -1.74 3.46
C ALA A 119 -12.96 -1.47 4.95
N LYS A 120 -14.12 -0.92 5.30
CA LYS A 120 -14.52 -0.66 6.70
C LYS A 120 -14.48 -1.94 7.54
N ARG A 121 -14.87 -3.09 6.99
CA ARG A 121 -14.92 -4.38 7.70
C ARG A 121 -13.60 -5.15 7.73
N HIS A 122 -12.83 -5.13 6.63
CA HIS A 122 -11.69 -6.03 6.44
C HIS A 122 -10.33 -5.31 6.40
N LEU A 123 -10.31 -4.01 6.08
CA LEU A 123 -9.13 -3.16 6.04
C LEU A 123 -9.33 -1.89 6.86
N ARG A 124 -9.89 -2.04 8.06
CA ARG A 124 -10.25 -0.92 8.93
C ARG A 124 -9.10 0.09 9.11
N TRP A 125 -7.86 -0.38 9.24
CA TRP A 125 -6.70 0.50 9.37
C TRP A 125 -6.47 1.37 8.13
N HIS A 126 -6.65 0.84 6.92
CA HIS A 126 -6.51 1.59 5.69
C HIS A 126 -7.68 2.56 5.47
N TYR A 127 -8.90 2.14 5.81
CA TYR A 127 -10.07 2.99 5.82
C TYR A 127 -9.88 4.20 6.75
N GLU A 128 -9.39 3.97 7.97
CA GLU A 128 -9.04 5.02 8.94
C GLU A 128 -7.89 5.90 8.44
N HIS A 129 -6.90 5.34 7.73
CA HIS A 129 -5.81 6.10 7.15
C HIS A 129 -6.32 7.16 6.16
N HIS A 130 -7.29 6.82 5.33
CA HIS A 130 -7.86 7.75 4.35
C HIS A 130 -8.84 8.76 4.95
N LEU A 131 -9.70 8.34 5.86
CA LEU A 131 -10.87 9.13 6.26
C LEU A 131 -10.76 9.77 7.65
N ALA A 132 -9.89 9.29 8.54
CA ALA A 132 -9.74 9.90 9.85
C ALA A 132 -9.09 11.28 9.75
N VAL A 133 -9.64 12.23 10.51
CA VAL A 133 -9.04 13.55 10.69
C VAL A 133 -7.69 13.37 11.40
N ASN A 134 -6.61 13.89 10.85
CA ASN A 134 -5.24 13.77 11.39
C ASN A 134 -4.66 12.34 11.39
N SER A 135 -4.99 11.50 10.41
CA SER A 135 -4.41 10.17 10.30
C SER A 135 -2.89 10.24 10.04
N ARG A 136 -2.10 10.22 11.13
CA ARG A 136 -0.62 10.14 11.09
C ARG A 136 -0.13 8.72 11.39
N GLY A 137 -0.87 7.72 10.94
CA GLY A 137 -0.57 6.31 11.18
C GLY A 137 -1.26 5.40 10.17
N ASN A 138 -1.26 4.10 10.46
CA ASN A 138 -1.87 3.08 9.62
C ASN A 138 -1.23 3.03 8.21
N TRP A 139 0.10 2.91 8.19
CA TRP A 139 0.88 2.99 6.95
C TRP A 139 0.84 1.71 6.13
N CYS A 140 0.53 0.57 6.76
CA CYS A 140 0.36 -0.69 6.04
C CYS A 140 -1.04 -0.79 5.44
N VAL A 141 -1.14 -1.28 4.21
CA VAL A 141 -2.40 -1.65 3.54
C VAL A 141 -2.68 -3.13 3.73
N SER A 142 -1.71 -3.98 3.37
CA SER A 142 -1.90 -5.44 3.33
C SER A 142 -2.21 -6.02 4.71
N TRP A 143 -1.39 -5.70 5.70
CA TRP A 143 -1.46 -6.20 7.07
C TRP A 143 -0.95 -5.16 8.04
N PRO A 144 -1.62 -4.88 9.16
CA PRO A 144 -1.22 -3.82 10.09
C PRO A 144 -0.10 -4.23 11.06
N TRP A 145 0.61 -5.34 10.81
CA TRP A 145 1.60 -5.88 11.75
C TRP A 145 2.74 -4.91 12.02
N PHE A 146 3.26 -4.29 10.97
CA PHE A 146 4.36 -3.35 11.11
C PHE A 146 3.91 -2.05 11.77
N ASP A 147 2.65 -1.64 11.57
CA ASP A 147 2.07 -0.52 12.33
C ASP A 147 1.98 -0.82 13.83
N TYR A 148 1.65 -2.05 14.22
CA TYR A 148 1.67 -2.45 15.63
C TYR A 148 3.09 -2.46 16.18
N LEU A 149 4.05 -3.02 15.46
CA LEU A 149 5.46 -3.07 15.85
C LEU A 149 6.05 -1.67 16.04
N MET A 150 5.70 -0.74 15.17
CA MET A 150 6.22 0.63 15.17
C MET A 150 5.36 1.62 15.98
N GLY A 151 4.31 1.15 16.65
CA GLY A 151 3.41 2.00 17.44
C GLY A 151 2.63 3.02 16.60
N THR A 152 2.41 2.75 15.32
CA THR A 152 1.71 3.66 14.39
C THR A 152 0.30 3.20 14.03
N ARG A 153 -0.21 2.14 14.67
CA ARG A 153 -1.60 1.72 14.52
C ARG A 153 -2.52 2.66 15.31
N VAL A 154 -3.27 3.49 14.59
CA VAL A 154 -4.23 4.46 15.13
C VAL A 154 -5.66 3.96 14.88
N LYS A 155 -6.49 3.94 15.91
CA LYS A 155 -7.93 3.67 15.83
C LYS A 155 -8.70 4.97 15.91
N SER A 156 -9.71 5.15 15.07
CA SER A 156 -10.58 6.32 15.08
C SER A 156 -11.99 5.92 15.53
N SER A 157 -12.43 6.45 16.68
CA SER A 157 -13.81 6.28 17.15
C SER A 157 -14.82 7.10 16.36
N MET A 158 -14.38 8.07 15.59
CA MET A 158 -15.28 8.92 14.76
C MET A 158 -15.77 8.22 13.48
N LEU A 159 -15.25 7.04 13.17
CA LEU A 159 -15.59 6.28 11.96
C LEU A 159 -16.34 4.97 12.27
N ASP A 160 -16.77 4.79 13.52
CA ASP A 160 -17.52 3.60 13.98
C ASP A 160 -18.97 3.60 13.52
#